data_73e955182336fe093c82d831f428c9e6
#
_entry.id   73e955182336fe093c82d831f428c9e6
#
_cell.length_a   1.000
_cell.length_b   1.000
_cell.length_c   1.000
_cell.angle_alpha   90.00
_cell.angle_beta   90.00
_cell.angle_gamma   90.00
#
_symmetry.space_group_name_H-M   'P 1'
#
loop_
_entity.id
_entity.type
_entity.pdbx_description
1 polymer ?
#
loop_
_entity_poly.entity_id
_entity_poly.type
_entity_poly.pdbx_seq_one_letter_code
_entity_poly.pdbx_strand_id
1 'polypeptide(L)'
;MIYPPTIYPVYHKNIPIRILNTFNPTAPGTYISKERVKEEGKAIIKGISSINDTCLITVQGLGMVGVIGVNYRIFKTLAKNGISVFMVSQASSENNTTFAVRNADADLAVQVLNDEFALERAQGDMNDTVAEKDLATVAIVGENMKRTPGIAGKLFGTLGRAGISVIACAQGASETNISFVIKHKYLRKALNSIHDSFFLSEYKVLNLFIAGVGTVGNLLEQIRIQQPKLMRQNGLKLNVVGISNSKKALLCREGINLDNYLEELKENGEESNPEHLCEEIVKMNIFNSVFVDCTASPDVAALYETLMNNNVSVVAANKEAASSSYDNYTKLKETARHRDIKFLFETNVGAGLPIINTMNDLINSGDHILKLEAVLSGTLNYIFNTISADIPFSEAIHMAKEAGYAEPDPRIDLSGKDVIRKLVILAREAGYPVEQADVKRNLFIPEKYFEGSLEDFWKNIKDTDAGFEEKRQLLEAEGKRFRFVAKMENGACEVGLQAVDSHHPFYELEGSNNIIMISTERYHEYPMIIKGYGAGADVTAAGVFADIISIANIR
;
A
#
# COMPACT_ATOMS: atom_id res chain seq x y z
N MET A 1 -23.97 26.04 -10.09
CA MET A 1 -25.13 25.75 -9.20
C MET A 1 -26.21 26.78 -9.48
N ILE A 2 -27.48 26.36 -9.49
CA ILE A 2 -28.60 27.29 -9.60
C ILE A 2 -28.90 27.83 -8.23
N TYR A 3 -29.26 29.10 -8.15
CA TYR A 3 -29.78 29.71 -6.91
C TYR A 3 -31.13 29.07 -6.57
N PRO A 4 -31.30 28.41 -5.41
CA PRO A 4 -32.49 27.62 -5.10
C PRO A 4 -33.83 28.35 -5.29
N PRO A 5 -33.98 29.63 -4.92
CA PRO A 5 -35.21 30.37 -5.12
C PRO A 5 -35.68 30.49 -6.58
N THR A 6 -34.76 30.34 -7.55
CA THR A 6 -35.11 30.35 -8.98
C THR A 6 -35.92 29.13 -9.39
N ILE A 7 -35.81 28.03 -8.64
CA ILE A 7 -36.50 26.77 -8.96
C ILE A 7 -37.96 26.82 -8.54
N TYR A 8 -38.29 27.44 -7.41
CA TYR A 8 -39.66 27.44 -6.84
C TYR A 8 -40.76 27.91 -7.78
N PRO A 9 -40.61 29.02 -8.53
CA PRO A 9 -41.70 29.54 -9.38
C PRO A 9 -42.10 28.58 -10.52
N VAL A 10 -41.16 27.78 -11.00
CA VAL A 10 -41.35 26.89 -12.18
C VAL A 10 -41.61 25.44 -11.77
N TYR A 11 -41.15 25.03 -10.57
CA TYR A 11 -41.23 23.64 -10.08
C TYR A 11 -42.68 23.14 -10.01
N HIS A 12 -43.58 23.92 -9.41
CA HIS A 12 -45.00 23.54 -9.25
C HIS A 12 -45.76 23.52 -10.56
N LYS A 13 -45.29 24.26 -11.58
CA LYS A 13 -45.90 24.35 -12.89
C LYS A 13 -45.30 23.37 -13.89
N ASN A 14 -44.34 22.52 -13.45
CA ASN A 14 -43.61 21.58 -14.30
C ASN A 14 -42.92 22.24 -15.52
N ILE A 15 -42.47 23.50 -15.38
CA ILE A 15 -41.76 24.21 -16.45
C ILE A 15 -40.26 23.81 -16.37
N PRO A 16 -39.70 23.27 -17.46
CA PRO A 16 -38.28 22.91 -17.48
C PRO A 16 -37.39 24.16 -17.50
N ILE A 17 -36.25 24.10 -16.81
CA ILE A 17 -35.20 25.13 -16.82
C ILE A 17 -34.10 24.65 -17.76
N ARG A 18 -33.62 25.50 -18.66
CA ARG A 18 -32.45 25.25 -19.49
C ARG A 18 -31.33 26.22 -19.13
N ILE A 19 -30.17 25.67 -18.78
CA ILE A 19 -28.95 26.45 -18.47
C ILE A 19 -28.05 26.40 -19.69
N LEU A 20 -27.69 27.56 -20.23
CA LEU A 20 -26.80 27.72 -21.37
C LEU A 20 -25.51 28.45 -20.93
N ASN A 21 -24.40 28.17 -21.63
CA ASN A 21 -23.17 28.93 -21.47
C ASN A 21 -23.24 30.20 -22.31
N THR A 22 -23.15 31.38 -21.69
CA THR A 22 -23.19 32.67 -22.37
C THR A 22 -22.08 32.82 -23.42
N PHE A 23 -20.91 32.21 -23.17
CA PHE A 23 -19.78 32.25 -24.09
C PHE A 23 -19.82 31.15 -25.18
N ASN A 24 -20.74 30.19 -25.07
CA ASN A 24 -20.99 29.16 -26.06
C ASN A 24 -22.49 28.83 -26.11
N PRO A 25 -23.33 29.75 -26.67
CA PRO A 25 -24.80 29.62 -26.67
C PRO A 25 -25.34 28.52 -27.58
N THR A 26 -24.49 27.98 -28.47
CA THR A 26 -24.86 26.86 -29.36
C THR A 26 -24.74 25.49 -28.71
N ALA A 27 -24.05 25.42 -27.55
CA ALA A 27 -23.95 24.18 -26.79
C ALA A 27 -25.34 23.73 -26.30
N PRO A 28 -25.63 22.42 -26.21
CA PRO A 28 -26.94 21.89 -25.81
C PRO A 28 -27.38 22.35 -24.43
N GLY A 29 -26.44 22.72 -23.56
CA GLY A 29 -26.69 23.16 -22.19
C GLY A 29 -27.17 22.03 -21.28
N THR A 30 -27.70 22.42 -20.11
CA THR A 30 -28.25 21.49 -19.13
C THR A 30 -29.73 21.70 -18.93
N TYR A 31 -30.52 20.65 -19.09
CA TYR A 31 -31.96 20.67 -18.83
C TYR A 31 -32.23 20.18 -17.40
N ILE A 32 -33.11 20.92 -16.70
CA ILE A 32 -33.64 20.56 -15.39
C ILE A 32 -35.14 20.42 -15.54
N SER A 33 -35.64 19.21 -15.42
CA SER A 33 -37.05 18.90 -15.52
C SER A 33 -37.50 17.95 -14.42
N LYS A 34 -38.80 17.84 -14.19
CA LYS A 34 -39.40 16.86 -13.31
C LYS A 34 -39.46 15.47 -13.91
N GLU A 35 -39.41 15.40 -15.24
CA GLU A 35 -39.44 14.13 -15.96
C GLU A 35 -38.14 13.35 -15.76
N ARG A 36 -38.27 12.13 -15.27
CA ARG A 36 -37.13 11.21 -15.10
C ARG A 36 -36.83 10.58 -16.46
N VAL A 37 -35.65 10.87 -16.98
CA VAL A 37 -35.15 10.15 -18.16
C VAL A 37 -34.75 8.75 -17.67
N LYS A 38 -35.52 7.73 -18.06
CA LYS A 38 -35.18 6.33 -17.87
C LYS A 38 -34.07 5.98 -18.84
N GLU A 39 -32.82 6.21 -18.48
CA GLU A 39 -31.68 5.68 -19.21
C GLU A 39 -31.15 4.46 -18.44
N GLU A 40 -31.26 3.29 -19.05
CA GLU A 40 -30.60 2.07 -18.57
C GLU A 40 -29.08 2.29 -18.57
N GLY A 41 -28.42 1.99 -17.46
CA GLY A 41 -26.95 2.09 -17.33
C GLY A 41 -26.40 3.39 -16.71
N LYS A 42 -27.23 4.36 -16.29
CA LYS A 42 -26.72 5.58 -15.64
C LYS A 42 -26.27 5.37 -14.19
N ALA A 43 -25.20 6.09 -13.83
CA ALA A 43 -24.65 6.10 -12.46
C ALA A 43 -25.74 6.46 -11.44
N ILE A 44 -25.83 5.68 -10.37
CA ILE A 44 -26.78 5.84 -9.25
C ILE A 44 -26.53 7.16 -8.54
N ILE A 45 -25.27 7.53 -8.34
CA ILE A 45 -24.87 8.81 -7.78
C ILE A 45 -24.77 9.84 -8.89
N LYS A 46 -25.47 10.96 -8.71
CA LYS A 46 -25.58 12.05 -9.69
C LYS A 46 -24.66 13.23 -9.39
N GLY A 47 -24.28 13.40 -8.12
CA GLY A 47 -23.42 14.50 -7.72
C GLY A 47 -22.94 14.39 -6.28
N ILE A 48 -21.94 15.23 -5.98
CA ILE A 48 -21.42 15.45 -4.65
C ILE A 48 -21.61 16.92 -4.32
N SER A 49 -22.09 17.20 -3.11
CA SER A 49 -22.24 18.55 -2.59
C SER A 49 -21.48 18.70 -1.27
N SER A 50 -21.04 19.90 -0.95
CA SER A 50 -20.37 20.15 0.34
C SER A 50 -20.74 21.52 0.91
N ILE A 51 -20.72 21.61 2.25
CA ILE A 51 -20.84 22.82 3.04
C ILE A 51 -19.52 22.92 3.84
N ASN A 52 -18.73 23.94 3.58
CA ASN A 52 -17.39 24.10 4.17
C ASN A 52 -17.44 24.66 5.60
N ASP A 53 -18.54 25.33 5.93
CA ASP A 53 -18.76 26.04 7.19
C ASP A 53 -19.77 25.24 8.02
N THR A 54 -19.27 24.28 8.79
CA THR A 54 -20.11 23.39 9.62
C THR A 54 -19.59 23.32 11.04
N CYS A 55 -20.50 23.50 11.99
CA CYS A 55 -20.31 23.18 13.40
C CYS A 55 -21.35 22.15 13.82
N LEU A 56 -20.94 21.09 14.53
CA LEU A 56 -21.87 20.16 15.16
C LEU A 56 -22.15 20.58 16.59
N ILE A 57 -23.44 20.70 16.90
CA ILE A 57 -23.95 20.95 18.26
C ILE A 57 -24.54 19.64 18.77
N THR A 58 -24.11 19.22 19.95
CA THR A 58 -24.62 18.02 20.62
C THR A 58 -25.28 18.37 21.93
N VAL A 59 -26.57 18.04 22.06
CA VAL A 59 -27.34 18.05 23.29
C VAL A 59 -27.44 16.62 23.79
N GLN A 60 -27.00 16.38 25.03
CA GLN A 60 -26.89 15.04 25.59
C GLN A 60 -27.30 15.01 27.06
N GLY A 61 -27.97 13.94 27.45
CA GLY A 61 -28.30 13.66 28.87
C GLY A 61 -29.17 12.42 29.02
N LEU A 62 -29.05 11.76 30.17
CA LEU A 62 -29.89 10.60 30.49
C LEU A 62 -31.35 11.00 30.67
N GLY A 63 -31.65 12.24 31.11
CA GLY A 63 -32.98 12.78 31.20
C GLY A 63 -33.70 13.02 29.87
N MET A 64 -33.05 12.75 28.74
CA MET A 64 -33.69 12.78 27.40
C MET A 64 -34.40 11.48 27.04
N VAL A 65 -33.99 10.36 27.63
CA VAL A 65 -34.46 9.02 27.25
C VAL A 65 -35.94 8.83 27.63
N GLY A 66 -36.77 8.54 26.64
CA GLY A 66 -38.22 8.34 26.81
C GLY A 66 -39.00 9.62 27.11
N VAL A 67 -38.36 10.80 27.09
CA VAL A 67 -39.05 12.09 27.39
C VAL A 67 -39.62 12.69 26.12
N ILE A 68 -40.94 12.81 26.06
CA ILE A 68 -41.64 13.39 24.90
C ILE A 68 -41.38 14.89 24.82
N GLY A 69 -41.02 15.36 23.62
CA GLY A 69 -40.95 16.79 23.33
C GLY A 69 -39.56 17.43 23.48
N VAL A 70 -38.51 16.70 23.85
CA VAL A 70 -37.16 17.25 23.97
C VAL A 70 -36.70 17.84 22.63
N ASN A 71 -36.83 17.11 21.53
CA ASN A 71 -36.47 17.60 20.18
C ASN A 71 -37.31 18.85 19.80
N TYR A 72 -38.58 18.90 20.16
CA TYR A 72 -39.40 20.12 19.96
C TYR A 72 -38.80 21.33 20.67
N ARG A 73 -38.38 21.19 21.94
CA ARG A 73 -37.77 22.27 22.73
C ARG A 73 -36.45 22.71 22.06
N ILE A 74 -35.59 21.77 21.68
CA ILE A 74 -34.33 22.06 20.99
C ILE A 74 -34.59 22.91 19.73
N PHE A 75 -35.37 22.41 18.77
CA PHE A 75 -35.55 23.08 17.47
C PHE A 75 -36.40 24.35 17.57
N LYS A 76 -37.35 24.41 18.51
CA LYS A 76 -38.10 25.64 18.79
C LYS A 76 -37.18 26.75 19.31
N THR A 77 -36.27 26.44 20.22
CA THR A 77 -35.33 27.40 20.78
C THR A 77 -34.38 27.93 19.73
N LEU A 78 -33.84 27.05 18.89
CA LEU A 78 -32.98 27.45 17.75
C LEU A 78 -33.73 28.33 16.75
N ALA A 79 -34.96 27.94 16.36
CA ALA A 79 -35.79 28.72 15.44
C ALA A 79 -36.15 30.11 15.95
N LYS A 80 -36.48 30.25 17.25
CA LYS A 80 -36.76 31.55 17.89
C LYS A 80 -35.56 32.51 17.82
N ASN A 81 -34.35 31.97 17.84
CA ASN A 81 -33.12 32.74 17.77
C ASN A 81 -32.52 32.85 16.34
N GLY A 82 -33.33 32.48 15.32
CA GLY A 82 -32.94 32.62 13.91
C GLY A 82 -31.83 31.64 13.45
N ILE A 83 -31.55 30.58 14.21
CA ILE A 83 -30.50 29.61 13.92
C ILE A 83 -31.03 28.54 12.96
N SER A 84 -30.39 28.41 11.80
CA SER A 84 -30.75 27.42 10.78
C SER A 84 -30.01 26.11 10.97
N VAL A 85 -30.76 25.02 11.08
CA VAL A 85 -30.25 23.65 11.16
C VAL A 85 -30.35 22.99 9.79
N PHE A 86 -29.24 22.44 9.26
CA PHE A 86 -29.22 21.83 7.92
C PHE A 86 -28.94 20.33 7.92
N MET A 87 -28.60 19.72 9.06
CA MET A 87 -28.45 18.28 9.25
C MET A 87 -28.82 17.91 10.69
N VAL A 88 -29.49 16.78 10.88
CA VAL A 88 -29.79 16.21 12.20
C VAL A 88 -29.38 14.75 12.20
N SER A 89 -28.71 14.33 13.26
CA SER A 89 -28.34 12.94 13.52
C SER A 89 -28.70 12.58 14.95
N GLN A 90 -29.49 11.54 15.13
CA GLN A 90 -29.91 11.04 16.45
C GLN A 90 -29.70 9.53 16.48
N ALA A 91 -29.01 9.05 17.51
CA ALA A 91 -28.87 7.62 17.76
C ALA A 91 -30.14 7.04 18.39
N SER A 92 -30.35 5.74 18.22
CA SER A 92 -31.51 5.02 18.78
C SER A 92 -31.52 4.98 20.32
N SER A 93 -30.43 5.36 20.97
CA SER A 93 -30.33 5.48 22.45
C SER A 93 -31.14 6.63 23.02
N GLU A 94 -31.61 7.56 22.18
CA GLU A 94 -32.39 8.77 22.58
C GLU A 94 -31.69 9.70 23.57
N ASN A 95 -30.49 9.35 24.04
CA ASN A 95 -29.73 10.11 25.03
C ASN A 95 -28.94 11.29 24.46
N ASN A 96 -28.91 11.43 23.13
CA ASN A 96 -28.29 12.56 22.46
C ASN A 96 -29.03 12.94 21.18
N THR A 97 -28.96 14.22 20.83
CA THR A 97 -29.34 14.76 19.53
C THR A 97 -28.21 15.67 19.05
N THR A 98 -27.65 15.35 17.91
CA THR A 98 -26.58 16.13 17.25
C THR A 98 -27.12 16.76 15.98
N PHE A 99 -26.83 18.02 15.75
CA PHE A 99 -27.26 18.73 14.55
C PHE A 99 -26.20 19.71 14.06
N ALA A 100 -26.24 20.04 12.78
CA ALA A 100 -25.29 20.91 12.14
C ALA A 100 -25.84 22.32 11.94
N VAL A 101 -25.04 23.30 12.34
CA VAL A 101 -25.26 24.74 12.14
C VAL A 101 -24.02 25.37 11.48
N ARG A 102 -24.11 26.63 11.09
CA ARG A 102 -22.92 27.38 10.64
C ARG A 102 -22.04 27.74 11.84
N ASN A 103 -20.72 27.86 11.64
CA ASN A 103 -19.79 28.24 12.72
C ASN A 103 -20.18 29.59 13.38
N ALA A 104 -20.71 30.53 12.60
CA ALA A 104 -21.16 31.83 13.11
C ALA A 104 -22.30 31.73 14.15
N ASP A 105 -23.13 30.70 14.04
CA ASP A 105 -24.30 30.50 14.92
C ASP A 105 -23.96 29.60 16.13
N ALA A 106 -22.77 29.00 16.15
CA ALA A 106 -22.43 27.94 17.11
C ALA A 106 -22.47 28.39 18.57
N ASP A 107 -21.84 29.51 18.88
CA ASP A 107 -21.77 30.01 20.29
C ASP A 107 -23.14 30.46 20.80
N LEU A 108 -23.94 31.10 19.94
CA LEU A 108 -25.32 31.45 20.27
C LEU A 108 -26.19 30.19 20.48
N ALA A 109 -26.03 29.16 19.62
CA ALA A 109 -26.78 27.91 19.77
C ALA A 109 -26.47 27.23 21.11
N VAL A 110 -25.20 27.16 21.50
CA VAL A 110 -24.81 26.60 22.82
C VAL A 110 -25.43 27.39 23.95
N GLN A 111 -25.35 28.71 23.91
CA GLN A 111 -25.89 29.57 24.95
C GLN A 111 -27.40 29.37 25.11
N VAL A 112 -28.19 29.54 24.05
CA VAL A 112 -29.66 29.48 24.14
C VAL A 112 -30.20 28.09 24.52
N LEU A 113 -29.46 27.02 24.15
CA LEU A 113 -29.83 25.67 24.57
C LEU A 113 -29.48 25.40 26.02
N ASN A 114 -28.32 25.88 26.49
CA ASN A 114 -27.97 25.78 27.90
C ASN A 114 -28.94 26.56 28.79
N ASP A 115 -29.46 27.69 28.31
CA ASP A 115 -30.49 28.46 29.01
C ASP A 115 -31.85 27.73 28.98
N GLU A 116 -32.26 27.16 27.86
CA GLU A 116 -33.51 26.38 27.73
C GLU A 116 -33.54 25.16 28.64
N PHE A 117 -32.41 24.48 28.83
CA PHE A 117 -32.30 23.28 29.64
C PHE A 117 -31.59 23.53 30.99
N ALA A 118 -31.63 24.77 31.50
CA ALA A 118 -30.92 25.17 32.73
C ALA A 118 -31.34 24.33 33.95
N LEU A 119 -32.63 23.99 34.07
CA LEU A 119 -33.15 23.20 35.17
C LEU A 119 -32.65 21.76 35.14
N GLU A 120 -32.79 21.10 33.98
CA GLU A 120 -32.35 19.72 33.78
C GLU A 120 -30.83 19.58 33.93
N ARG A 121 -30.05 20.59 33.52
CA ARG A 121 -28.61 20.65 33.75
C ARG A 121 -28.26 20.77 35.23
N ALA A 122 -28.97 21.63 35.96
CA ALA A 122 -28.78 21.80 37.41
C ALA A 122 -29.14 20.52 38.21
N GLN A 123 -30.06 19.71 37.68
CA GLN A 123 -30.46 18.42 38.27
C GLN A 123 -29.52 17.28 37.87
N GLY A 124 -28.62 17.49 36.92
CA GLY A 124 -27.71 16.44 36.39
C GLY A 124 -28.35 15.52 35.35
N ASP A 125 -29.57 15.81 34.89
CA ASP A 125 -30.29 15.04 33.88
C ASP A 125 -29.78 15.33 32.46
N MET A 126 -29.20 16.52 32.24
CA MET A 126 -28.59 16.92 30.97
C MET A 126 -27.19 17.50 31.19
N ASN A 127 -26.31 17.24 30.23
CA ASN A 127 -24.97 17.80 30.19
C ASN A 127 -24.97 19.20 29.57
N ASP A 128 -23.84 19.89 29.68
CA ASP A 128 -23.61 21.11 28.92
C ASP A 128 -23.63 20.78 27.43
N THR A 129 -24.26 21.65 26.65
CA THR A 129 -24.29 21.55 25.19
C THR A 129 -22.87 21.73 24.62
N VAL A 130 -22.42 20.81 23.76
CA VAL A 130 -21.09 20.82 23.20
C VAL A 130 -21.13 21.25 21.74
N ALA A 131 -20.20 22.13 21.36
CA ALA A 131 -19.97 22.53 19.96
C ALA A 131 -18.63 22.02 19.44
N GLU A 132 -18.65 21.30 18.32
CA GLU A 132 -17.45 20.88 17.59
C GLU A 132 -17.33 21.69 16.30
N LYS A 133 -16.33 22.58 16.25
CA LYS A 133 -16.05 23.50 15.12
C LYS A 133 -15.04 22.87 14.12
N ASP A 134 -14.73 23.59 13.07
CA ASP A 134 -13.78 23.21 12.00
C ASP A 134 -14.16 21.93 11.26
N LEU A 135 -15.44 21.80 10.96
CA LEU A 135 -16.01 20.67 10.26
C LEU A 135 -16.50 21.05 8.85
N ALA A 136 -16.71 20.05 8.03
CA ALA A 136 -17.38 20.17 6.74
C ALA A 136 -18.43 19.08 6.59
N THR A 137 -19.59 19.44 6.06
CA THR A 137 -20.62 18.48 5.66
C THR A 137 -20.46 18.15 4.19
N VAL A 138 -20.48 16.87 3.85
CA VAL A 138 -20.44 16.36 2.47
C VAL A 138 -21.66 15.51 2.25
N ALA A 139 -22.26 15.62 1.07
CA ALA A 139 -23.41 14.79 0.69
C ALA A 139 -23.17 14.18 -0.70
N ILE A 140 -23.39 12.88 -0.84
CA ILE A 140 -23.62 12.26 -2.14
C ILE A 140 -25.09 12.32 -2.46
N VAL A 141 -25.41 12.71 -3.70
CA VAL A 141 -26.77 12.89 -4.19
C VAL A 141 -27.03 11.93 -5.33
N GLY A 142 -28.12 11.21 -5.29
CA GLY A 142 -28.44 10.22 -6.31
C GLY A 142 -29.86 9.70 -6.23
N GLU A 143 -30.17 8.71 -7.03
CA GLU A 143 -31.47 8.06 -7.09
C GLU A 143 -31.31 6.55 -6.81
N ASN A 144 -32.36 5.93 -6.26
CA ASN A 144 -32.42 4.50 -5.96
C ASN A 144 -31.32 3.97 -4.99
N MET A 145 -30.69 4.83 -4.20
CA MET A 145 -29.63 4.42 -3.28
C MET A 145 -30.11 3.42 -2.22
N LYS A 146 -31.36 3.55 -1.75
CA LYS A 146 -32.00 2.64 -0.77
C LYS A 146 -32.21 1.23 -1.34
N ARG A 147 -32.46 1.13 -2.65
CA ARG A 147 -32.72 -0.14 -3.33
C ARG A 147 -31.48 -0.76 -3.95
N THR A 148 -30.35 -0.06 -3.87
CA THR A 148 -29.08 -0.55 -4.40
C THR A 148 -28.15 -0.92 -3.25
N PRO A 149 -27.97 -2.21 -2.97
CA PRO A 149 -27.06 -2.66 -1.94
C PRO A 149 -25.63 -2.17 -2.19
N GLY A 150 -24.90 -1.88 -1.12
CA GLY A 150 -23.48 -1.55 -1.18
C GLY A 150 -23.13 -0.07 -1.37
N ILE A 151 -24.07 0.84 -1.67
CA ILE A 151 -23.75 2.27 -1.87
C ILE A 151 -23.14 2.90 -0.62
N ALA A 152 -23.78 2.72 0.55
CA ALA A 152 -23.24 3.22 1.82
C ALA A 152 -21.90 2.54 2.16
N GLY A 153 -21.78 1.22 1.95
CA GLY A 153 -20.53 0.49 2.14
C GLY A 153 -19.40 1.02 1.24
N LYS A 154 -19.70 1.28 -0.04
CA LYS A 154 -18.74 1.88 -0.98
C LYS A 154 -18.31 3.28 -0.54
N LEU A 155 -19.26 4.12 -0.09
CA LEU A 155 -18.99 5.47 0.40
C LEU A 155 -18.05 5.44 1.62
N PHE A 156 -18.48 4.78 2.70
CA PHE A 156 -17.72 4.77 3.94
C PHE A 156 -16.42 3.98 3.82
N GLY A 157 -16.39 2.90 3.03
CA GLY A 157 -15.16 2.20 2.70
C GLY A 157 -14.16 3.04 1.91
N THR A 158 -14.64 3.90 1.01
CA THR A 158 -13.79 4.86 0.29
C THR A 158 -13.15 5.88 1.24
N LEU A 159 -13.95 6.44 2.17
CA LEU A 159 -13.45 7.37 3.18
C LEU A 159 -12.47 6.71 4.15
N GLY A 160 -12.78 5.50 4.62
CA GLY A 160 -11.93 4.72 5.53
C GLY A 160 -10.56 4.44 4.91
N ARG A 161 -10.50 3.91 3.68
CA ARG A 161 -9.25 3.69 2.94
C ARG A 161 -8.47 4.98 2.67
N ALA A 162 -9.18 6.12 2.56
CA ALA A 162 -8.53 7.42 2.48
C ALA A 162 -8.05 7.95 3.85
N GLY A 163 -8.24 7.21 4.94
CA GLY A 163 -7.90 7.64 6.31
C GLY A 163 -8.77 8.78 6.83
N ILE A 164 -10.02 8.87 6.37
CA ILE A 164 -10.95 9.92 6.75
C ILE A 164 -11.99 9.35 7.71
N SER A 165 -12.02 9.85 8.94
CA SER A 165 -13.04 9.50 9.93
C SER A 165 -14.31 10.29 9.68
N VAL A 166 -15.47 9.61 9.71
CA VAL A 166 -16.79 10.22 9.68
C VAL A 166 -17.25 10.48 11.12
N ILE A 167 -17.57 11.74 11.41
CA ILE A 167 -17.96 12.19 12.75
C ILE A 167 -19.44 11.97 12.99
N ALA A 168 -20.27 12.32 12.00
CA ALA A 168 -21.71 12.11 12.03
C ALA A 168 -22.21 11.79 10.62
N CYS A 169 -23.33 11.07 10.51
CA CYS A 169 -23.96 10.80 9.22
C CYS A 169 -25.50 10.82 9.35
N ALA A 170 -26.15 11.15 8.25
CA ALA A 170 -27.60 11.10 8.11
C ALA A 170 -27.97 10.62 6.70
N GLN A 171 -28.88 9.65 6.64
CA GLN A 171 -29.48 9.18 5.40
C GLN A 171 -31.01 9.28 5.51
N GLY A 172 -31.60 10.10 4.67
CA GLY A 172 -33.06 10.25 4.64
C GLY A 172 -33.76 9.05 4.01
N ALA A 173 -34.99 8.77 4.44
CA ALA A 173 -35.82 7.73 3.83
C ALA A 173 -36.24 8.04 2.38
N SER A 174 -36.03 9.28 1.92
CA SER A 174 -36.29 9.73 0.55
C SER A 174 -35.34 9.15 -0.52
N GLU A 175 -34.24 8.52 -0.11
CA GLU A 175 -33.24 7.89 -1.00
C GLU A 175 -32.43 8.86 -1.88
N THR A 176 -32.52 10.17 -1.64
CA THR A 176 -31.91 11.16 -2.54
C THR A 176 -30.51 11.61 -2.14
N ASN A 177 -30.15 11.43 -0.87
CA ASN A 177 -28.80 11.78 -0.38
C ASN A 177 -28.36 10.94 0.82
N ILE A 178 -27.03 10.82 0.96
CA ILE A 178 -26.35 10.42 2.19
C ILE A 178 -25.43 11.57 2.55
N SER A 179 -25.70 12.20 3.69
CA SER A 179 -24.88 13.30 4.22
C SER A 179 -24.01 12.82 5.37
N PHE A 180 -22.80 13.34 5.45
CA PHE A 180 -21.87 13.02 6.54
C PHE A 180 -20.96 14.20 6.85
N VAL A 181 -20.43 14.22 8.06
CA VAL A 181 -19.57 15.29 8.58
C VAL A 181 -18.18 14.74 8.85
N ILE A 182 -17.18 15.52 8.44
CA ILE A 182 -15.75 15.22 8.58
C ILE A 182 -15.00 16.46 9.08
N LYS A 183 -13.75 16.31 9.54
CA LYS A 183 -12.85 17.45 9.78
C LYS A 183 -12.64 18.24 8.51
N HIS A 184 -12.73 19.56 8.57
CA HIS A 184 -12.59 20.45 7.40
C HIS A 184 -11.29 20.23 6.61
N LYS A 185 -10.17 19.96 7.30
CA LYS A 185 -8.87 19.67 6.65
C LYS A 185 -8.90 18.50 5.66
N TYR A 186 -9.85 17.59 5.78
CA TYR A 186 -9.99 16.43 4.89
C TYR A 186 -10.98 16.65 3.75
N LEU A 187 -11.65 17.81 3.67
CA LEU A 187 -12.72 18.05 2.70
C LEU A 187 -12.28 17.78 1.26
N ARG A 188 -11.16 18.37 0.83
CA ARG A 188 -10.66 18.20 -0.54
C ARG A 188 -10.34 16.73 -0.85
N LYS A 189 -9.72 16.04 0.10
CA LYS A 189 -9.41 14.60 -0.04
C LYS A 189 -10.68 13.77 -0.16
N ALA A 190 -11.67 14.03 0.67
CA ALA A 190 -12.95 13.34 0.64
C ALA A 190 -13.66 13.53 -0.70
N LEU A 191 -13.77 14.77 -1.18
CA LEU A 191 -14.41 15.08 -2.47
C LEU A 191 -13.74 14.35 -3.63
N ASN A 192 -12.39 14.38 -3.70
CA ASN A 192 -11.63 13.69 -4.73
C ASN A 192 -11.83 12.17 -4.64
N SER A 193 -11.67 11.58 -3.46
CA SER A 193 -11.81 10.13 -3.27
C SER A 193 -13.20 9.62 -3.63
N ILE A 194 -14.25 10.36 -3.26
CA ILE A 194 -15.63 10.00 -3.60
C ILE A 194 -15.86 10.18 -5.10
N HIS A 195 -15.39 11.29 -5.68
CA HIS A 195 -15.50 11.54 -7.11
C HIS A 195 -14.87 10.40 -7.92
N ASP A 196 -13.63 10.06 -7.60
CA ASP A 196 -12.90 8.98 -8.27
C ASP A 196 -13.62 7.64 -8.11
N SER A 197 -14.13 7.36 -6.90
CA SER A 197 -14.83 6.10 -6.63
C SER A 197 -16.18 5.96 -7.35
N PHE A 198 -16.95 7.04 -7.51
CA PHE A 198 -18.32 6.96 -8.02
C PHE A 198 -18.48 7.41 -9.47
N PHE A 199 -17.63 8.29 -9.99
CA PHE A 199 -17.78 8.88 -11.32
C PHE A 199 -16.70 8.49 -12.33
N LEU A 200 -15.48 8.18 -11.87
CA LEU A 200 -14.41 7.79 -12.78
C LEU A 200 -14.26 6.26 -12.91
N SER A 201 -14.96 5.50 -12.09
CA SER A 201 -14.70 4.09 -11.92
C SER A 201 -15.59 3.17 -12.77
N GLU A 202 -15.41 3.16 -14.10
CA GLU A 202 -15.49 1.88 -14.81
C GLU A 202 -14.37 0.93 -14.37
N TYR A 203 -13.29 1.50 -13.80
CA TYR A 203 -12.08 0.79 -13.38
C TYR A 203 -11.71 1.13 -11.93
N LYS A 204 -11.22 0.15 -11.19
CA LYS A 204 -10.47 0.38 -9.95
C LYS A 204 -9.13 1.00 -10.33
N VAL A 205 -8.80 2.17 -9.80
CA VAL A 205 -7.53 2.86 -10.08
C VAL A 205 -6.57 2.69 -8.91
N LEU A 206 -5.34 2.24 -9.18
CA LEU A 206 -4.19 2.36 -8.28
C LEU A 206 -3.27 3.45 -8.81
N ASN A 207 -2.89 4.38 -7.96
CA ASN A 207 -1.99 5.48 -8.29
C ASN A 207 -0.57 5.14 -7.80
N LEU A 208 0.36 4.98 -8.72
CA LEU A 208 1.70 4.46 -8.45
C LEU A 208 2.73 5.59 -8.40
N PHE A 209 3.53 5.60 -7.34
CA PHE A 209 4.75 6.39 -7.20
C PHE A 209 5.93 5.42 -7.22
N ILE A 210 6.75 5.47 -8.26
CA ILE A 210 7.83 4.49 -8.50
C ILE A 210 9.18 5.17 -8.26
N ALA A 211 9.88 4.75 -7.22
CA ALA A 211 11.24 5.15 -6.93
C ALA A 211 12.22 4.14 -7.53
N GLY A 212 13.15 4.62 -8.36
CA GLY A 212 14.12 3.80 -9.05
C GLY A 212 13.65 3.31 -10.43
N VAL A 213 13.93 4.10 -11.46
CA VAL A 213 13.64 3.77 -12.88
C VAL A 213 14.87 3.18 -13.62
N GLY A 214 15.77 2.54 -12.87
CA GLY A 214 17.00 1.91 -13.40
C GLY A 214 16.78 0.45 -13.82
N THR A 215 17.50 -0.47 -13.20
CA THR A 215 17.56 -1.91 -13.56
C THR A 215 16.18 -2.60 -13.55
N VAL A 216 15.26 -2.18 -12.67
CA VAL A 216 13.86 -2.65 -12.64
C VAL A 216 12.93 -1.78 -13.53
N GLY A 217 13.50 -0.97 -14.42
CA GLY A 217 12.79 -0.10 -15.37
C GLY A 217 11.81 -0.84 -16.30
N ASN A 218 12.01 -2.15 -16.51
CA ASN A 218 11.07 -3.01 -17.22
C ASN A 218 9.69 -3.11 -16.54
N LEU A 219 9.54 -2.68 -15.27
CA LEU A 219 8.26 -2.57 -14.59
C LEU A 219 7.32 -1.59 -15.33
N LEU A 220 7.82 -0.40 -15.71
CA LEU A 220 7.01 0.59 -16.42
C LEU A 220 6.57 0.09 -17.80
N GLU A 221 7.46 -0.63 -18.50
CA GLU A 221 7.11 -1.27 -19.76
C GLU A 221 6.06 -2.39 -19.56
N GLN A 222 6.19 -3.20 -18.52
CA GLN A 222 5.17 -4.21 -18.18
C GLN A 222 3.81 -3.57 -17.86
N ILE A 223 3.79 -2.49 -17.10
CA ILE A 223 2.57 -1.72 -16.83
C ILE A 223 1.96 -1.26 -18.15
N ARG A 224 2.74 -0.66 -19.04
CA ARG A 224 2.30 -0.15 -20.35
C ARG A 224 1.69 -1.26 -21.20
N ILE A 225 2.36 -2.40 -21.31
CA ILE A 225 1.91 -3.54 -22.15
C ILE A 225 0.66 -4.20 -21.55
N GLN A 226 0.62 -4.41 -20.23
CA GLN A 226 -0.48 -5.13 -19.59
C GLN A 226 -1.73 -4.28 -19.32
N GLN A 227 -1.60 -2.95 -19.32
CA GLN A 227 -2.68 -2.02 -19.00
C GLN A 227 -3.98 -2.28 -19.77
N PRO A 228 -4.00 -2.49 -21.12
CA PRO A 228 -5.23 -2.74 -21.85
C PRO A 228 -5.93 -4.05 -21.44
N LYS A 229 -5.16 -5.07 -21.07
CA LYS A 229 -5.67 -6.36 -20.57
C LYS A 229 -6.27 -6.21 -19.18
N LEU A 230 -5.55 -5.54 -18.27
CA LEU A 230 -6.02 -5.29 -16.91
C LEU A 230 -7.34 -4.50 -16.90
N MET A 231 -7.44 -3.48 -17.73
CA MET A 231 -8.67 -2.70 -17.84
C MET A 231 -9.85 -3.55 -18.34
N ARG A 232 -9.66 -4.34 -19.39
CA ARG A 232 -10.75 -5.14 -19.97
C ARG A 232 -11.17 -6.34 -19.13
N GLN A 233 -10.19 -7.06 -18.55
CA GLN A 233 -10.46 -8.32 -17.86
C GLN A 233 -10.71 -8.14 -16.37
N ASN A 234 -10.01 -7.20 -15.75
CA ASN A 234 -10.01 -7.04 -14.29
C ASN A 234 -10.65 -5.73 -13.82
N GLY A 235 -11.04 -4.85 -14.74
CA GLY A 235 -11.54 -3.53 -14.36
C GLY A 235 -10.50 -2.72 -13.55
N LEU A 236 -9.18 -2.93 -13.81
CA LEU A 236 -8.09 -2.28 -13.09
C LEU A 236 -7.31 -1.36 -14.01
N LYS A 237 -7.13 -0.11 -13.56
CA LYS A 237 -6.22 0.87 -14.17
C LYS A 237 -5.05 1.13 -13.22
N LEU A 238 -3.82 0.99 -13.70
CA LEU A 238 -2.60 1.42 -13.03
C LEU A 238 -2.22 2.80 -13.55
N ASN A 239 -2.30 3.82 -12.72
CA ASN A 239 -2.00 5.20 -13.07
C ASN A 239 -0.65 5.58 -12.46
N VAL A 240 0.39 5.72 -13.26
CA VAL A 240 1.71 6.14 -12.76
C VAL A 240 1.70 7.65 -12.60
N VAL A 241 1.64 8.12 -11.36
CA VAL A 241 1.54 9.54 -10.97
C VAL A 241 2.87 10.13 -10.50
N GLY A 242 3.87 9.27 -10.29
CA GLY A 242 5.21 9.71 -9.90
C GLY A 242 6.28 8.71 -10.31
N ILE A 243 7.40 9.20 -10.81
CA ILE A 243 8.62 8.45 -11.04
C ILE A 243 9.82 9.23 -10.51
N SER A 244 10.82 8.53 -9.99
CA SER A 244 12.05 9.17 -9.54
C SER A 244 13.29 8.32 -9.77
N ASN A 245 14.42 8.98 -9.88
CA ASN A 245 15.75 8.42 -9.80
C ASN A 245 16.52 9.07 -8.63
N SER A 246 17.82 8.83 -8.53
CA SER A 246 18.66 9.37 -7.44
C SER A 246 18.81 10.90 -7.43
N LYS A 247 18.33 11.63 -8.46
CA LYS A 247 18.55 13.07 -8.64
C LYS A 247 17.27 13.84 -8.90
N LYS A 248 16.33 13.24 -9.61
CA LYS A 248 15.14 13.92 -10.11
C LYS A 248 13.86 13.12 -9.79
N ALA A 249 12.77 13.83 -9.61
CA ALA A 249 11.42 13.29 -9.56
C ALA A 249 10.52 14.01 -10.56
N LEU A 250 9.61 13.25 -11.18
CA LEU A 250 8.54 13.77 -12.02
C LEU A 250 7.21 13.33 -11.41
N LEU A 251 6.35 14.29 -11.07
CA LEU A 251 5.05 14.05 -10.45
C LEU A 251 3.95 14.66 -11.31
N CYS A 252 2.95 13.86 -11.66
CA CYS A 252 1.80 14.27 -12.45
C CYS A 252 0.53 13.60 -11.94
N ARG A 253 -0.40 14.38 -11.38
CA ARG A 253 -1.64 13.86 -10.78
C ARG A 253 -2.53 13.11 -11.79
N GLU A 254 -2.53 13.53 -13.03
CA GLU A 254 -3.33 12.97 -14.12
C GLU A 254 -2.72 11.66 -14.66
N GLY A 255 -1.45 11.44 -14.39
CA GLY A 255 -0.67 10.30 -14.86
C GLY A 255 0.41 10.70 -15.87
N ILE A 256 1.54 9.98 -15.80
CA ILE A 256 2.72 10.16 -16.66
C ILE A 256 2.53 9.30 -17.91
N ASN A 257 2.87 9.84 -19.08
CA ASN A 257 2.90 9.06 -20.32
C ASN A 257 4.09 8.08 -20.30
N LEU A 258 3.78 6.78 -20.39
CA LEU A 258 4.80 5.75 -20.29
C LEU A 258 5.57 5.50 -21.61
N ASP A 259 5.17 6.13 -22.72
CA ASP A 259 5.87 5.97 -24.00
C ASP A 259 7.19 6.75 -24.05
N ASN A 260 7.32 7.84 -23.26
CA ASN A 260 8.46 8.74 -23.24
C ASN A 260 8.91 9.17 -21.82
N TYR A 261 8.57 8.38 -20.80
CA TYR A 261 8.76 8.74 -19.39
C TYR A 261 10.21 9.09 -19.01
N LEU A 262 11.21 8.47 -19.63
CA LEU A 262 12.63 8.76 -19.35
C LEU A 262 13.04 10.14 -19.86
N GLU A 263 12.55 10.54 -21.03
CA GLU A 263 12.78 11.85 -21.62
C GLU A 263 12.07 12.92 -20.77
N GLU A 264 10.81 12.68 -20.42
CA GLU A 264 10.06 13.59 -19.55
C GLU A 264 10.71 13.76 -18.17
N LEU A 265 11.19 12.68 -17.54
CA LEU A 265 11.91 12.76 -16.28
C LEU A 265 13.22 13.58 -16.42
N LYS A 266 13.91 13.44 -17.55
CA LYS A 266 15.15 14.17 -17.81
C LYS A 266 14.91 15.67 -18.04
N GLU A 267 13.88 16.01 -18.82
CA GLU A 267 13.58 17.38 -19.24
C GLU A 267 12.75 18.16 -18.22
N ASN A 268 11.67 17.54 -17.73
CA ASN A 268 10.67 18.17 -16.88
C ASN A 268 10.76 17.73 -15.40
N GLY A 269 11.61 16.76 -15.07
CA GLY A 269 11.80 16.33 -13.69
C GLY A 269 12.50 17.39 -12.85
N GLU A 270 11.97 17.62 -11.65
CA GLU A 270 12.55 18.53 -10.67
C GLU A 270 13.65 17.83 -9.86
N GLU A 271 14.65 18.60 -9.38
CA GLU A 271 15.64 18.06 -8.45
C GLU A 271 14.95 17.59 -7.17
N SER A 272 15.27 16.38 -6.76
CA SER A 272 14.59 15.74 -5.62
C SER A 272 15.56 14.83 -4.85
N ASN A 273 15.28 14.71 -3.57
CA ASN A 273 15.85 13.72 -2.67
C ASN A 273 14.73 12.89 -2.05
N PRO A 274 15.03 11.80 -1.31
CA PRO A 274 14.00 10.96 -0.72
C PRO A 274 13.00 11.71 0.15
N GLU A 275 13.45 12.61 1.04
CA GLU A 275 12.59 13.36 1.95
C GLU A 275 11.62 14.27 1.20
N HIS A 276 12.12 15.04 0.23
CA HIS A 276 11.30 15.90 -0.60
C HIS A 276 10.28 15.11 -1.42
N LEU A 277 10.68 13.96 -1.97
CA LEU A 277 9.77 13.06 -2.68
C LEU A 277 8.63 12.60 -1.75
N CYS A 278 8.94 12.21 -0.51
CA CYS A 278 7.95 11.80 0.47
C CYS A 278 6.97 12.94 0.80
N GLU A 279 7.48 14.15 1.05
CA GLU A 279 6.65 15.33 1.33
C GLU A 279 5.68 15.64 0.19
N GLU A 280 6.14 15.60 -1.05
CA GLU A 280 5.30 15.87 -2.22
C GLU A 280 4.25 14.76 -2.43
N ILE A 281 4.59 13.47 -2.23
CA ILE A 281 3.62 12.37 -2.28
C ILE A 281 2.51 12.58 -1.23
N VAL A 282 2.89 12.90 0.00
CA VAL A 282 1.93 13.16 1.09
C VAL A 282 1.06 14.39 0.77
N LYS A 283 1.65 15.46 0.24
CA LYS A 283 0.95 16.69 -0.15
C LYS A 283 -0.01 16.48 -1.32
N MET A 284 0.37 15.67 -2.31
CA MET A 284 -0.52 15.28 -3.41
C MET A 284 -1.77 14.59 -2.90
N ASN A 285 -1.65 13.81 -1.84
CA ASN A 285 -2.76 13.19 -1.11
C ASN A 285 -3.76 12.49 -2.05
N ILE A 286 -3.25 11.60 -2.91
CA ILE A 286 -4.04 10.87 -3.88
C ILE A 286 -4.60 9.59 -3.24
N PHE A 287 -5.83 9.27 -3.56
CA PHE A 287 -6.50 8.05 -3.10
C PHE A 287 -5.92 6.80 -3.78
N ASN A 288 -5.93 5.63 -3.08
CA ASN A 288 -5.36 4.36 -3.58
C ASN A 288 -3.90 4.51 -4.04
N SER A 289 -3.10 5.24 -3.31
CA SER A 289 -1.68 5.42 -3.60
C SER A 289 -0.85 4.20 -3.19
N VAL A 290 0.06 3.82 -4.05
CA VAL A 290 1.06 2.78 -3.83
C VAL A 290 2.43 3.36 -4.12
N PHE A 291 3.31 3.31 -3.15
CA PHE A 291 4.73 3.61 -3.32
C PHE A 291 5.46 2.32 -3.70
N VAL A 292 6.16 2.33 -4.81
CA VAL A 292 6.91 1.18 -5.34
C VAL A 292 8.39 1.50 -5.27
N ASP A 293 9.11 0.81 -4.39
CA ASP A 293 10.55 0.99 -4.23
C ASP A 293 11.35 -0.07 -5.01
N CYS A 294 11.91 0.36 -6.12
CA CYS A 294 12.82 -0.40 -6.97
C CYS A 294 14.29 0.01 -6.75
N THR A 295 14.63 0.63 -5.63
CA THR A 295 15.99 1.07 -5.27
C THR A 295 16.68 0.06 -4.34
N ALA A 296 17.92 0.35 -4.00
CA ALA A 296 18.66 -0.29 -2.91
C ALA A 296 19.04 0.73 -1.82
N SER A 297 18.38 1.91 -1.80
CA SER A 297 18.72 3.02 -0.91
C SER A 297 18.10 2.83 0.48
N PRO A 298 18.91 2.87 1.56
CA PRO A 298 18.39 2.92 2.92
C PRO A 298 17.52 4.15 3.20
N ASP A 299 17.85 5.31 2.60
CA ASP A 299 17.12 6.55 2.79
C ASP A 299 15.70 6.47 2.20
N VAL A 300 15.54 5.78 1.06
CA VAL A 300 14.22 5.52 0.49
C VAL A 300 13.41 4.57 1.37
N ALA A 301 14.04 3.52 1.89
CA ALA A 301 13.38 2.58 2.80
C ALA A 301 12.93 3.23 4.12
N ALA A 302 13.65 4.25 4.59
CA ALA A 302 13.30 5.02 5.79
C ALA A 302 11.98 5.81 5.66
N LEU A 303 11.52 6.06 4.43
CA LEU A 303 10.26 6.79 4.17
C LEU A 303 8.99 5.96 4.42
N TYR A 304 9.10 4.63 4.48
CA TYR A 304 7.92 3.74 4.46
C TYR A 304 6.97 4.01 5.62
N GLU A 305 7.48 4.24 6.83
CA GLU A 305 6.63 4.54 7.98
C GLU A 305 5.79 5.82 7.75
N THR A 306 6.42 6.89 7.26
CA THR A 306 5.73 8.14 6.97
C THR A 306 4.68 7.97 5.88
N LEU A 307 5.01 7.28 4.79
CA LEU A 307 4.10 7.01 3.69
C LEU A 307 2.90 6.18 4.15
N MET A 308 3.15 5.10 4.90
CA MET A 308 2.10 4.22 5.40
C MET A 308 1.20 4.92 6.41
N ASN A 309 1.76 5.79 7.28
CA ASN A 309 0.97 6.63 8.17
C ASN A 309 0.07 7.63 7.43
N ASN A 310 0.34 7.89 6.15
CA ASN A 310 -0.50 8.68 5.25
C ASN A 310 -1.35 7.84 4.29
N ASN A 311 -1.57 6.55 4.62
CA ASN A 311 -2.40 5.60 3.87
C ASN A 311 -1.87 5.31 2.45
N VAL A 312 -0.57 5.32 2.25
CA VAL A 312 0.11 4.88 1.04
C VAL A 312 0.59 3.45 1.26
N SER A 313 0.12 2.49 0.45
CA SER A 313 0.65 1.13 0.46
C SER A 313 2.08 1.10 -0.08
N VAL A 314 2.90 0.15 0.36
CA VAL A 314 4.28 0.01 -0.09
C VAL A 314 4.49 -1.35 -0.75
N VAL A 315 5.12 -1.34 -1.93
CA VAL A 315 5.66 -2.51 -2.61
C VAL A 315 7.16 -2.31 -2.75
N ALA A 316 7.97 -3.24 -2.23
CA ALA A 316 9.40 -3.04 -2.15
C ALA A 316 10.20 -4.20 -2.76
N ALA A 317 11.01 -3.90 -3.79
CA ALA A 317 12.15 -4.74 -4.17
C ALA A 317 13.36 -4.49 -3.27
N ASN A 318 13.38 -3.35 -2.59
CA ASN A 318 14.40 -2.96 -1.63
C ASN A 318 14.30 -3.79 -0.35
N LYS A 319 15.39 -4.49 0.00
CA LYS A 319 15.46 -5.38 1.17
C LYS A 319 15.72 -4.64 2.48
N GLU A 320 16.09 -3.35 2.43
CA GLU A 320 16.54 -2.61 3.62
C GLU A 320 15.51 -2.64 4.75
N ALA A 321 14.26 -2.31 4.49
CA ALA A 321 13.21 -2.28 5.50
C ALA A 321 12.89 -3.67 6.09
N ALA A 322 12.71 -4.68 5.24
CA ALA A 322 12.34 -6.03 5.67
C ALA A 322 13.47 -6.76 6.41
N SER A 323 14.75 -6.41 6.12
CA SER A 323 15.94 -6.96 6.79
C SER A 323 16.55 -6.04 7.86
N SER A 324 15.95 -4.88 8.16
CA SER A 324 16.37 -3.95 9.23
C SER A 324 16.24 -4.59 10.62
N SER A 325 16.25 -3.82 11.71
CA SER A 325 15.95 -4.37 13.04
C SER A 325 14.55 -5.02 13.08
N TYR A 326 14.39 -6.05 13.89
CA TYR A 326 13.11 -6.73 14.05
C TYR A 326 12.01 -5.77 14.52
N ASP A 327 12.35 -4.82 15.38
CA ASP A 327 11.42 -3.78 15.84
C ASP A 327 10.90 -2.91 14.71
N ASN A 328 11.78 -2.46 13.79
CA ASN A 328 11.36 -1.68 12.63
C ASN A 328 10.49 -2.50 11.68
N TYR A 329 10.89 -3.73 11.38
CA TYR A 329 10.10 -4.65 10.56
C TYR A 329 8.69 -4.85 11.14
N THR A 330 8.58 -5.17 12.44
CA THR A 330 7.31 -5.38 13.14
C THR A 330 6.45 -4.12 13.12
N LYS A 331 7.05 -2.96 13.39
CA LYS A 331 6.37 -1.66 13.35
C LYS A 331 5.75 -1.38 11.99
N LEU A 332 6.46 -1.66 10.89
CA LEU A 332 5.95 -1.48 9.53
C LEU A 332 4.79 -2.44 9.23
N LYS A 333 4.91 -3.72 9.61
CA LYS A 333 3.83 -4.72 9.44
C LYS A 333 2.57 -4.34 10.25
N GLU A 334 2.74 -3.89 11.48
CA GLU A 334 1.64 -3.43 12.34
C GLU A 334 0.98 -2.16 11.79
N THR A 335 1.77 -1.18 11.34
CA THR A 335 1.25 0.03 10.71
C THR A 335 0.41 -0.30 9.49
N ALA A 336 0.88 -1.21 8.63
CA ALA A 336 0.13 -1.66 7.46
C ALA A 336 -1.22 -2.28 7.88
N ARG A 337 -1.21 -3.17 8.89
CA ARG A 337 -2.41 -3.83 9.40
C ARG A 337 -3.40 -2.83 10.01
N HIS A 338 -2.93 -1.93 10.87
CA HIS A 338 -3.79 -0.94 11.54
C HIS A 338 -4.42 0.08 10.58
N ARG A 339 -3.73 0.38 9.47
CA ARG A 339 -4.18 1.31 8.45
C ARG A 339 -4.99 0.66 7.32
N ASP A 340 -5.14 -0.68 7.34
CA ASP A 340 -5.75 -1.46 6.25
C ASP A 340 -5.12 -1.17 4.88
N ILE A 341 -3.79 -1.06 4.87
CA ILE A 341 -2.96 -0.91 3.68
C ILE A 341 -2.00 -2.08 3.57
N LYS A 342 -1.23 -2.15 2.48
CA LYS A 342 -0.32 -3.27 2.23
C LYS A 342 1.13 -2.83 2.31
N PHE A 343 1.97 -3.70 2.90
CA PHE A 343 3.42 -3.68 2.81
C PHE A 343 3.85 -5.03 2.23
N LEU A 344 4.20 -5.03 0.95
CA LEU A 344 4.53 -6.23 0.17
C LEU A 344 5.96 -6.16 -0.33
N PHE A 345 6.65 -7.29 -0.29
CA PHE A 345 8.07 -7.38 -0.63
C PHE A 345 8.46 -8.78 -1.11
N GLU A 346 7.62 -9.45 -1.91
CA GLU A 346 7.85 -10.79 -2.45
C GLU A 346 9.23 -10.91 -3.10
N THR A 347 9.62 -9.88 -3.84
CA THR A 347 10.87 -9.88 -4.61
C THR A 347 12.13 -9.73 -3.78
N ASN A 348 12.01 -9.54 -2.47
CA ASN A 348 13.17 -9.50 -1.57
C ASN A 348 13.88 -10.84 -1.48
N VAL A 349 13.17 -11.95 -1.75
CA VAL A 349 13.75 -13.30 -1.78
C VAL A 349 13.30 -14.04 -3.03
N GLY A 350 14.26 -14.50 -3.83
CA GLY A 350 13.98 -15.33 -5.01
C GLY A 350 13.41 -14.57 -6.22
N ALA A 351 13.63 -13.26 -6.31
CA ALA A 351 13.13 -12.41 -7.39
C ALA A 351 11.61 -12.55 -7.60
N GLY A 352 11.15 -13.12 -8.70
CA GLY A 352 9.73 -13.31 -8.99
C GLY A 352 9.14 -14.65 -8.51
N LEU A 353 9.91 -15.46 -7.78
CA LEU A 353 9.38 -16.71 -7.22
C LEU A 353 8.35 -16.44 -6.10
N PRO A 354 7.21 -17.13 -6.07
CA PRO A 354 6.17 -16.92 -5.07
C PRO A 354 6.53 -17.63 -3.75
N ILE A 355 7.42 -17.07 -2.97
CA ILE A 355 7.97 -17.66 -1.74
C ILE A 355 7.22 -17.12 -0.53
N ILE A 356 7.27 -15.80 -0.32
CA ILE A 356 6.68 -15.13 0.86
C ILE A 356 5.16 -15.28 0.85
N ASN A 357 4.51 -15.09 -0.30
CA ASN A 357 3.07 -15.29 -0.43
C ASN A 357 2.67 -16.75 -0.14
N THR A 358 3.44 -17.73 -0.62
CA THR A 358 3.19 -19.15 -0.33
C THR A 358 3.32 -19.45 1.17
N MET A 359 4.37 -18.91 1.83
CA MET A 359 4.56 -19.05 3.27
C MET A 359 3.39 -18.43 4.04
N ASN A 360 2.96 -17.23 3.65
CA ASN A 360 1.83 -16.55 4.27
C ASN A 360 0.51 -17.32 4.07
N ASP A 361 0.26 -17.90 2.91
CA ASP A 361 -0.93 -18.71 2.65
C ASP A 361 -0.96 -19.98 3.52
N LEU A 362 0.19 -20.64 3.74
CA LEU A 362 0.33 -21.77 4.66
C LEU A 362 0.02 -21.35 6.10
N ILE A 363 0.66 -20.29 6.59
CA ILE A 363 0.49 -19.79 7.96
C ILE A 363 -0.96 -19.33 8.20
N ASN A 364 -1.53 -18.58 7.27
CA ASN A 364 -2.91 -18.08 7.38
C ASN A 364 -3.95 -19.23 7.35
N SER A 365 -3.59 -20.38 6.77
CA SER A 365 -4.42 -21.59 6.82
C SER A 365 -4.17 -22.47 8.06
N GLY A 366 -3.39 -21.97 9.04
CA GLY A 366 -3.12 -22.63 10.32
C GLY A 366 -1.99 -23.66 10.28
N ASP A 367 -1.06 -23.55 9.32
CA ASP A 367 0.16 -24.36 9.27
C ASP A 367 1.31 -23.62 9.96
N HIS A 368 2.38 -24.32 10.36
CA HIS A 368 3.55 -23.75 10.98
C HIS A 368 4.81 -24.17 10.22
N ILE A 369 5.64 -23.18 9.88
CA ILE A 369 6.90 -23.44 9.18
C ILE A 369 7.95 -23.84 10.23
N LEU A 370 8.43 -25.07 10.13
CA LEU A 370 9.39 -25.65 11.07
C LEU A 370 10.82 -25.48 10.59
N LYS A 371 11.04 -25.65 9.28
CA LYS A 371 12.37 -25.63 8.68
C LYS A 371 12.35 -25.02 7.28
N LEU A 372 13.36 -24.22 7.00
CA LEU A 372 13.68 -23.70 5.67
C LEU A 372 15.12 -24.10 5.32
N GLU A 373 15.32 -24.63 4.13
CA GLU A 373 16.64 -24.87 3.56
C GLU A 373 16.67 -24.27 2.16
N ALA A 374 17.69 -23.48 1.85
CA ALA A 374 17.67 -22.76 0.59
C ALA A 374 19.06 -22.45 0.02
N VAL A 375 19.17 -22.44 -1.30
CA VAL A 375 20.27 -21.82 -2.05
C VAL A 375 19.73 -20.52 -2.62
N LEU A 376 20.15 -19.37 -2.04
CA LEU A 376 19.59 -18.03 -2.29
C LEU A 376 20.55 -17.09 -3.02
N SER A 377 21.77 -17.53 -3.33
CA SER A 377 22.74 -16.74 -4.08
C SER A 377 22.99 -17.38 -5.44
N GLY A 378 22.61 -16.68 -6.50
CA GLY A 378 22.92 -17.08 -7.86
C GLY A 378 24.42 -17.07 -8.13
N THR A 379 25.14 -16.08 -7.61
CA THR A 379 26.61 -15.94 -7.73
C THR A 379 27.33 -17.14 -7.13
N LEU A 380 27.01 -17.46 -5.86
CA LEU A 380 27.68 -18.58 -5.18
C LEU A 380 27.29 -19.92 -5.80
N ASN A 381 26.05 -20.08 -6.24
CA ASN A 381 25.64 -21.30 -6.93
C ASN A 381 26.39 -21.46 -8.28
N TYR A 382 26.56 -20.38 -9.03
CA TYR A 382 27.34 -20.39 -10.26
C TYR A 382 28.80 -20.79 -9.98
N ILE A 383 29.45 -20.16 -9.01
CA ILE A 383 30.85 -20.45 -8.61
C ILE A 383 30.99 -21.93 -8.29
N PHE A 384 30.17 -22.50 -7.40
CA PHE A 384 30.26 -23.90 -6.98
C PHE A 384 29.80 -24.90 -8.03
N ASN A 385 29.09 -24.48 -9.07
CA ASN A 385 28.86 -25.31 -10.28
C ASN A 385 30.00 -25.28 -11.27
N THR A 386 30.82 -24.21 -11.28
CA THR A 386 31.90 -23.98 -12.26
C THR A 386 33.21 -24.59 -11.83
N ILE A 387 33.49 -24.70 -10.52
CA ILE A 387 34.72 -25.30 -10.00
C ILE A 387 34.86 -26.74 -10.51
N SER A 388 36.02 -27.04 -11.09
CA SER A 388 36.37 -28.36 -11.62
C SER A 388 37.87 -28.61 -11.46
N ALA A 389 38.37 -29.77 -11.92
CA ALA A 389 39.80 -30.06 -11.96
C ALA A 389 40.62 -29.05 -12.79
N ASP A 390 39.96 -28.47 -13.82
CA ASP A 390 40.60 -27.51 -14.75
C ASP A 390 40.29 -26.05 -14.39
N ILE A 391 39.32 -25.80 -13.52
CA ILE A 391 38.85 -24.44 -13.14
C ILE A 391 38.96 -24.29 -11.62
N PRO A 392 40.04 -23.64 -11.12
CA PRO A 392 40.23 -23.40 -9.72
C PRO A 392 39.19 -22.39 -9.15
N PHE A 393 39.04 -22.35 -7.83
CA PHE A 393 38.06 -21.52 -7.17
C PHE A 393 38.20 -20.02 -7.51
N SER A 394 39.43 -19.50 -7.54
CA SER A 394 39.70 -18.11 -7.90
C SER A 394 39.28 -17.78 -9.31
N GLU A 395 39.49 -18.71 -10.27
CA GLU A 395 39.05 -18.54 -11.66
C GLU A 395 37.54 -18.61 -11.80
N ALA A 396 36.86 -19.48 -11.05
CA ALA A 396 35.41 -19.55 -11.03
C ALA A 396 34.78 -18.22 -10.56
N ILE A 397 35.43 -17.52 -9.59
CA ILE A 397 35.00 -16.17 -9.16
C ILE A 397 35.17 -15.15 -10.30
N HIS A 398 36.29 -15.20 -11.04
CA HIS A 398 36.50 -14.35 -12.19
C HIS A 398 35.45 -14.58 -13.29
N MET A 399 35.17 -15.83 -13.63
CA MET A 399 34.13 -16.20 -14.59
C MET A 399 32.74 -15.72 -14.15
N ALA A 400 32.42 -15.82 -12.86
CA ALA A 400 31.16 -15.30 -12.33
C ALA A 400 31.03 -13.77 -12.52
N LYS A 401 32.13 -13.03 -12.34
CA LYS A 401 32.17 -11.58 -12.53
C LYS A 401 32.03 -11.21 -14.02
N GLU A 402 32.75 -11.89 -14.91
CA GLU A 402 32.68 -11.66 -16.36
C GLU A 402 31.30 -12.00 -16.93
N ALA A 403 30.66 -13.04 -16.42
CA ALA A 403 29.29 -13.41 -16.77
C ALA A 403 28.21 -12.49 -16.17
N GLY A 404 28.59 -11.50 -15.36
CA GLY A 404 27.68 -10.56 -14.74
C GLY A 404 26.86 -11.13 -13.57
N TYR A 405 27.24 -12.25 -13.00
CA TYR A 405 26.60 -12.85 -11.84
C TYR A 405 27.11 -12.29 -10.50
N ALA A 406 28.39 -11.84 -10.47
CA ALA A 406 29.00 -11.28 -9.25
C ALA A 406 29.01 -9.75 -9.28
N GLU A 407 28.93 -9.17 -8.09
CA GLU A 407 29.12 -7.73 -7.87
C GLU A 407 30.51 -7.27 -8.34
N PRO A 408 30.71 -5.96 -8.64
CA PRO A 408 32.03 -5.44 -9.01
C PRO A 408 33.13 -5.79 -8.01
N ASP A 409 32.79 -5.83 -6.71
CA ASP A 409 33.61 -6.40 -5.65
C ASP A 409 33.01 -7.74 -5.19
N PRO A 410 33.55 -8.89 -5.62
CA PRO A 410 33.00 -10.20 -5.31
C PRO A 410 33.03 -10.56 -3.82
N ARG A 411 33.79 -9.81 -2.97
CA ARG A 411 33.76 -9.98 -1.52
C ARG A 411 32.37 -9.77 -0.94
N ILE A 412 31.56 -8.92 -1.56
CA ILE A 412 30.16 -8.70 -1.16
C ILE A 412 29.39 -10.01 -1.25
N ASP A 413 29.48 -10.71 -2.38
CA ASP A 413 28.80 -12.01 -2.59
C ASP A 413 29.37 -13.10 -1.69
N LEU A 414 30.71 -13.21 -1.64
CA LEU A 414 31.43 -14.23 -0.87
C LEU A 414 31.22 -14.10 0.63
N SER A 415 30.91 -12.92 1.13
CA SER A 415 30.58 -12.68 2.56
C SER A 415 29.25 -13.33 2.98
N GLY A 416 28.41 -13.74 2.03
CA GLY A 416 27.08 -14.28 2.28
C GLY A 416 26.08 -13.27 2.86
N LYS A 417 26.42 -11.98 2.87
CA LYS A 417 25.60 -10.94 3.53
C LYS A 417 24.19 -10.84 2.93
N ASP A 418 24.06 -10.92 1.60
CA ASP A 418 22.75 -10.91 0.94
C ASP A 418 21.93 -12.17 1.27
N VAL A 419 22.60 -13.32 1.39
CA VAL A 419 21.96 -14.59 1.80
C VAL A 419 21.45 -14.50 3.23
N ILE A 420 22.22 -13.90 4.13
CA ILE A 420 21.82 -13.67 5.52
C ILE A 420 20.58 -12.79 5.59
N ARG A 421 20.57 -11.68 4.85
CA ARG A 421 19.40 -10.78 4.78
C ARG A 421 18.15 -11.50 4.27
N LYS A 422 18.28 -12.31 3.23
CA LYS A 422 17.18 -13.11 2.68
C LYS A 422 16.68 -14.14 3.70
N LEU A 423 17.58 -14.84 4.38
CA LEU A 423 17.21 -15.81 5.41
C LEU A 423 16.47 -15.15 6.59
N VAL A 424 16.94 -13.99 7.05
CA VAL A 424 16.27 -13.22 8.11
C VAL A 424 14.86 -12.82 7.71
N ILE A 425 14.66 -12.36 6.46
CA ILE A 425 13.33 -12.04 5.95
C ILE A 425 12.41 -13.27 5.98
N LEU A 426 12.89 -14.41 5.48
CA LEU A 426 12.09 -15.66 5.48
C LEU A 426 11.79 -16.15 6.91
N ALA A 427 12.76 -16.09 7.82
CA ALA A 427 12.55 -16.48 9.21
C ALA A 427 11.50 -15.60 9.90
N ARG A 428 11.52 -14.29 9.65
CA ARG A 428 10.52 -13.35 10.18
C ARG A 428 9.12 -13.60 9.60
N GLU A 429 9.03 -13.84 8.30
CA GLU A 429 7.75 -14.21 7.66
C GLU A 429 7.25 -15.59 8.14
N ALA A 430 8.14 -16.48 8.59
CA ALA A 430 7.79 -17.72 9.27
C ALA A 430 7.35 -17.54 10.73
N GLY A 431 7.42 -16.32 11.28
CA GLY A 431 6.99 -15.98 12.63
C GLY A 431 8.09 -15.97 13.70
N TYR A 432 9.36 -16.07 13.31
CA TYR A 432 10.48 -16.10 14.24
C TYR A 432 11.17 -14.74 14.37
N PRO A 433 11.38 -14.22 15.60
CA PRO A 433 12.05 -12.94 15.84
C PRO A 433 13.58 -13.09 15.70
N VAL A 434 14.08 -13.01 14.46
CA VAL A 434 15.51 -13.20 14.14
C VAL A 434 16.14 -11.88 13.73
N GLU A 435 17.32 -11.58 14.30
CA GLU A 435 18.19 -10.48 13.85
C GLU A 435 19.33 -11.00 12.96
N GLN A 436 19.91 -10.12 12.13
CA GLN A 436 21.03 -10.51 11.28
C GLN A 436 22.25 -10.99 12.09
N ALA A 437 22.41 -10.47 13.31
CA ALA A 437 23.49 -10.86 14.22
C ALA A 437 23.30 -12.28 14.80
N ASP A 438 22.06 -12.78 14.87
CA ASP A 438 21.74 -14.10 15.40
C ASP A 438 22.08 -15.23 14.41
N VAL A 439 22.31 -14.89 13.13
CA VAL A 439 22.59 -15.87 12.09
C VAL A 439 24.02 -16.38 12.24
N LYS A 440 24.16 -17.69 12.52
CA LYS A 440 25.45 -18.34 12.57
C LYS A 440 26.10 -18.38 11.18
N ARG A 441 27.31 -17.81 11.09
CA ARG A 441 28.06 -17.69 9.85
C ARG A 441 29.14 -18.76 9.80
N ASN A 442 28.98 -19.73 8.94
CA ASN A 442 30.01 -20.72 8.64
C ASN A 442 30.67 -20.35 7.30
N LEU A 443 31.49 -19.29 7.34
CA LEU A 443 32.18 -18.80 6.15
C LEU A 443 33.19 -19.85 5.65
N PHE A 444 33.22 -20.01 4.35
CA PHE A 444 34.12 -20.97 3.67
C PHE A 444 35.46 -20.32 3.25
N ILE A 445 35.55 -18.98 3.36
CA ILE A 445 36.75 -18.19 3.13
C ILE A 445 37.14 -17.53 4.44
N PRO A 446 38.41 -17.62 4.87
CA PRO A 446 38.89 -16.92 6.08
C PRO A 446 38.71 -15.41 5.99
N GLU A 447 38.37 -14.76 7.12
CA GLU A 447 38.09 -13.33 7.22
C GLU A 447 39.20 -12.43 6.66
N LYS A 448 40.47 -12.84 6.79
CA LYS A 448 41.64 -12.11 6.27
C LYS A 448 41.54 -11.75 4.76
N TYR A 449 40.78 -12.52 3.96
CA TYR A 449 40.61 -12.24 2.53
C TYR A 449 39.58 -11.15 2.22
N PHE A 450 38.81 -10.72 3.21
CA PHE A 450 37.88 -9.60 3.07
C PHE A 450 38.50 -8.25 3.39
N GLU A 451 39.75 -8.24 3.91
CA GLU A 451 40.49 -7.04 4.25
C GLU A 451 41.35 -6.53 3.08
N GLY A 452 41.77 -5.26 3.14
CA GLY A 452 42.63 -4.64 2.12
C GLY A 452 41.92 -4.19 0.84
N SER A 453 42.70 -3.90 -0.17
CA SER A 453 42.19 -3.46 -1.49
C SER A 453 41.60 -4.63 -2.30
N LEU A 454 40.83 -4.30 -3.36
CA LEU A 454 40.34 -5.31 -4.30
C LEU A 454 41.49 -6.02 -5.06
N GLU A 455 42.61 -5.32 -5.29
CA GLU A 455 43.79 -5.89 -5.90
C GLU A 455 44.45 -6.92 -4.96
N ASP A 456 44.53 -6.62 -3.68
CA ASP A 456 45.04 -7.56 -2.66
C ASP A 456 44.14 -8.80 -2.58
N PHE A 457 42.83 -8.63 -2.64
CA PHE A 457 41.91 -9.76 -2.70
C PHE A 457 42.20 -10.69 -3.89
N TRP A 458 42.30 -10.14 -5.10
CA TRP A 458 42.55 -10.95 -6.30
C TRP A 458 43.90 -11.66 -6.29
N LYS A 459 44.88 -11.08 -5.63
CA LYS A 459 46.19 -11.69 -5.44
C LYS A 459 46.14 -12.84 -4.44
N ASN A 460 45.50 -12.60 -3.33
CA ASN A 460 45.53 -13.51 -2.18
C ASN A 460 44.52 -14.65 -2.30
N ILE A 461 43.37 -14.47 -2.97
CA ILE A 461 42.34 -15.51 -3.07
C ILE A 461 42.83 -16.80 -3.70
N LYS A 462 43.84 -16.71 -4.57
CA LYS A 462 44.50 -17.86 -5.20
C LYS A 462 45.12 -18.83 -4.20
N ASP A 463 45.49 -18.37 -3.01
CA ASP A 463 46.00 -19.21 -1.94
C ASP A 463 45.00 -20.25 -1.46
N THR A 464 43.69 -20.02 -1.74
CA THR A 464 42.61 -20.93 -1.35
C THR A 464 42.37 -22.05 -2.37
N ASP A 465 42.90 -21.95 -3.61
CA ASP A 465 42.60 -22.86 -4.71
C ASP A 465 42.96 -24.31 -4.41
N ALA A 466 44.15 -24.56 -3.86
CA ALA A 466 44.60 -25.93 -3.51
C ALA A 466 43.68 -26.57 -2.46
N GLY A 467 43.27 -25.81 -1.44
CA GLY A 467 42.36 -26.31 -0.39
C GLY A 467 40.93 -26.55 -0.87
N PHE A 468 40.46 -25.77 -1.86
CA PHE A 468 39.17 -26.03 -2.49
C PHE A 468 39.21 -27.24 -3.41
N GLU A 469 40.29 -27.44 -4.16
CA GLU A 469 40.46 -28.61 -5.04
C GLU A 469 40.55 -29.91 -4.24
N GLU A 470 41.28 -29.93 -3.14
CA GLU A 470 41.34 -31.11 -2.25
C GLU A 470 39.94 -31.47 -1.71
N LYS A 471 39.20 -30.49 -1.22
CA LYS A 471 37.81 -30.70 -0.74
C LYS A 471 36.88 -31.14 -1.85
N ARG A 472 36.99 -30.56 -3.06
CA ARG A 472 36.20 -30.93 -4.25
C ARG A 472 36.39 -32.39 -4.61
N GLN A 473 37.67 -32.85 -4.67
CA GLN A 473 38.01 -34.25 -4.98
C GLN A 473 37.42 -35.23 -3.94
N LEU A 474 37.52 -34.90 -2.66
CA LEU A 474 36.92 -35.70 -1.59
C LEU A 474 35.40 -35.83 -1.76
N LEU A 475 34.73 -34.72 -2.04
CA LEU A 475 33.28 -34.74 -2.24
C LEU A 475 32.86 -35.50 -3.51
N GLU A 476 33.60 -35.33 -4.59
CA GLU A 476 33.36 -36.05 -5.86
C GLU A 476 33.50 -37.56 -5.65
N ALA A 477 34.51 -38.02 -4.90
CA ALA A 477 34.70 -39.42 -4.56
C ALA A 477 33.55 -39.98 -3.73
N GLU A 478 32.87 -39.15 -2.95
CA GLU A 478 31.67 -39.51 -2.18
C GLU A 478 30.35 -39.28 -2.97
N GLY A 479 30.39 -38.84 -4.22
CA GLY A 479 29.21 -38.51 -5.00
C GLY A 479 28.47 -37.24 -4.50
N LYS A 480 29.18 -36.32 -3.86
CA LYS A 480 28.65 -35.08 -3.29
C LYS A 480 29.12 -33.83 -4.02
N ARG A 481 28.42 -32.72 -3.83
CA ARG A 481 28.75 -31.39 -4.36
C ARG A 481 28.68 -30.31 -3.32
N PHE A 482 29.38 -29.21 -3.50
CA PHE A 482 29.26 -28.02 -2.69
C PHE A 482 27.97 -27.26 -2.99
N ARG A 483 27.30 -26.78 -1.92
CA ARG A 483 26.25 -25.77 -2.00
C ARG A 483 26.40 -24.79 -0.84
N PHE A 484 26.22 -23.50 -1.10
CA PHE A 484 26.12 -22.51 -0.04
C PHE A 484 24.65 -22.44 0.39
N VAL A 485 24.38 -22.97 1.57
CA VAL A 485 23.00 -23.19 2.06
C VAL A 485 22.69 -22.22 3.19
N ALA A 486 21.51 -21.62 3.08
CA ALA A 486 20.85 -20.93 4.18
C ALA A 486 19.86 -21.89 4.83
N LYS A 487 19.92 -22.02 6.14
CA LYS A 487 19.04 -22.91 6.93
C LYS A 487 18.44 -22.16 8.10
N MET A 488 17.14 -22.36 8.30
CA MET A 488 16.42 -22.01 9.51
C MET A 488 15.71 -23.25 10.03
N GLU A 489 15.82 -23.53 11.32
CA GLU A 489 15.10 -24.62 11.97
C GLU A 489 14.63 -24.15 13.34
N ASN A 490 13.29 -24.07 13.51
CA ASN A 490 12.64 -23.56 14.72
C ASN A 490 13.21 -22.19 15.19
N GLY A 491 13.51 -21.29 14.25
CA GLY A 491 14.06 -19.96 14.50
C GLY A 491 15.59 -19.90 14.59
N ALA A 492 16.30 -21.02 14.75
CA ALA A 492 17.75 -21.03 14.67
C ALA A 492 18.21 -20.93 13.21
N CYS A 493 18.99 -19.89 12.91
CA CYS A 493 19.43 -19.55 11.56
C CYS A 493 20.93 -19.76 11.37
N GLU A 494 21.32 -20.38 10.25
CA GLU A 494 22.71 -20.53 9.85
C GLU A 494 22.89 -20.42 8.35
N VAL A 495 24.06 -19.95 7.93
CA VAL A 495 24.49 -19.94 6.52
C VAL A 495 25.88 -20.55 6.42
N GLY A 496 26.13 -21.34 5.37
CA GLY A 496 27.43 -21.94 5.18
C GLY A 496 27.52 -22.88 4.00
N LEU A 497 28.75 -23.26 3.69
CA LEU A 497 29.04 -24.23 2.64
C LEU A 497 28.75 -25.65 3.15
N GLN A 498 27.92 -26.38 2.44
CA GLN A 498 27.53 -27.75 2.77
C GLN A 498 27.82 -28.70 1.62
N ALA A 499 28.04 -29.97 1.96
CA ALA A 499 28.14 -31.06 1.01
C ALA A 499 26.77 -31.72 0.85
N VAL A 500 26.25 -31.76 -0.37
CA VAL A 500 24.95 -32.39 -0.70
C VAL A 500 25.17 -33.62 -1.57
N ASP A 501 24.49 -34.70 -1.29
CA ASP A 501 24.54 -35.94 -2.07
C ASP A 501 23.51 -35.94 -3.22
N SER A 502 23.58 -36.97 -4.06
CA SER A 502 22.75 -37.09 -5.28
C SER A 502 21.24 -37.24 -5.00
N HIS A 503 20.82 -37.55 -3.77
CA HIS A 503 19.42 -37.64 -3.39
C HIS A 503 18.86 -36.31 -2.89
N HIS A 504 19.73 -35.36 -2.58
CA HIS A 504 19.32 -34.05 -2.08
C HIS A 504 18.80 -33.16 -3.22
N PRO A 505 17.66 -32.45 -3.08
CA PRO A 505 17.10 -31.59 -4.13
C PRO A 505 18.06 -30.51 -4.66
N PHE A 506 19.08 -30.12 -3.87
CA PHE A 506 20.05 -29.11 -4.26
C PHE A 506 21.19 -29.65 -5.11
N TYR A 507 21.35 -30.94 -5.24
CA TYR A 507 22.46 -31.55 -5.95
C TYR A 507 22.50 -31.14 -7.43
N GLU A 508 21.37 -31.19 -8.14
CA GLU A 508 21.21 -30.83 -9.55
C GLU A 508 20.76 -29.37 -9.75
N LEU A 509 21.11 -28.47 -8.84
CA LEU A 509 20.80 -27.07 -9.02
C LEU A 509 21.80 -26.42 -10.00
N GLU A 510 21.34 -26.18 -11.22
CA GLU A 510 22.17 -25.65 -12.30
C GLU A 510 22.24 -24.11 -12.32
N GLY A 511 23.31 -23.57 -12.95
CA GLY A 511 23.50 -22.17 -13.25
C GLY A 511 23.40 -21.26 -11.99
N SER A 512 22.65 -20.18 -12.11
CA SER A 512 22.41 -19.18 -11.04
C SER A 512 21.02 -19.33 -10.39
N ASN A 513 20.35 -20.49 -10.57
CA ASN A 513 19.02 -20.70 -10.02
C ASN A 513 19.00 -20.71 -8.48
N ASN A 514 17.87 -20.30 -7.93
CA ASN A 514 17.56 -20.46 -6.50
C ASN A 514 16.66 -21.67 -6.30
N ILE A 515 16.77 -22.27 -5.12
CA ILE A 515 15.88 -23.33 -4.66
C ILE A 515 15.62 -23.13 -3.16
N ILE A 516 14.36 -23.25 -2.80
CA ILE A 516 13.90 -23.16 -1.40
C ILE A 516 13.08 -24.40 -1.10
N MET A 517 13.41 -25.06 0.01
CA MET A 517 12.69 -26.19 0.55
C MET A 517 12.03 -25.75 1.87
N ILE A 518 10.71 -25.90 1.96
CA ILE A 518 9.90 -25.46 3.09
C ILE A 518 9.29 -26.71 3.75
N SER A 519 9.69 -26.99 4.98
CA SER A 519 9.11 -28.02 5.82
C SER A 519 8.16 -27.40 6.84
N THR A 520 6.94 -27.89 6.89
CA THR A 520 5.89 -27.41 7.81
C THR A 520 5.34 -28.56 8.63
N GLU A 521 4.40 -28.31 9.53
CA GLU A 521 3.69 -29.39 10.23
C GLU A 521 2.93 -30.31 9.27
N ARG A 522 2.36 -29.76 8.17
CA ARG A 522 1.67 -30.54 7.14
C ARG A 522 2.62 -31.23 6.15
N TYR A 523 3.72 -30.54 5.79
CA TYR A 523 4.66 -30.97 4.76
C TYR A 523 6.03 -31.27 5.37
N HIS A 524 6.08 -32.10 6.44
CA HIS A 524 7.34 -32.47 7.09
C HIS A 524 8.00 -33.68 6.42
N GLU A 525 7.21 -34.64 5.99
CA GLU A 525 7.68 -35.86 5.35
C GLU A 525 8.06 -35.62 3.87
N TYR A 526 7.27 -34.78 3.20
CA TYR A 526 7.49 -34.32 1.82
C TYR A 526 7.50 -32.80 1.77
N PRO A 527 8.65 -32.16 2.02
CA PRO A 527 8.78 -30.72 2.00
C PRO A 527 8.36 -30.08 0.68
N MET A 528 7.77 -28.89 0.70
CA MET A 528 7.51 -28.12 -0.51
C MET A 528 8.81 -27.60 -1.09
N ILE A 529 8.95 -27.63 -2.42
CA ILE A 529 10.13 -27.14 -3.13
C ILE A 529 9.70 -26.10 -4.16
N ILE A 530 10.34 -24.92 -4.09
CA ILE A 530 10.20 -23.83 -5.05
C ILE A 530 11.58 -23.64 -5.71
N LYS A 531 11.64 -23.80 -7.03
CA LYS A 531 12.89 -23.71 -7.80
C LYS A 531 12.69 -22.82 -9.03
N GLY A 532 13.66 -21.96 -9.34
CA GLY A 532 13.66 -21.14 -10.54
C GLY A 532 14.69 -20.03 -10.52
N TYR A 533 14.54 -19.05 -11.42
CA TYR A 533 15.42 -17.89 -11.47
C TYR A 533 15.28 -17.05 -10.20
N GLY A 534 16.39 -16.92 -9.47
CA GLY A 534 16.45 -16.15 -8.21
C GLY A 534 16.95 -14.72 -8.37
N ALA A 535 17.24 -14.30 -9.60
CA ALA A 535 17.69 -12.97 -9.97
C ALA A 535 17.32 -12.66 -11.43
N GLY A 536 17.40 -11.40 -11.80
CA GLY A 536 17.13 -10.90 -13.15
C GLY A 536 16.15 -9.74 -13.14
N ALA A 537 16.43 -8.71 -13.95
CA ALA A 537 15.62 -7.49 -14.01
C ALA A 537 14.15 -7.78 -14.37
N ASP A 538 13.92 -8.59 -15.39
CA ASP A 538 12.57 -8.92 -15.88
C ASP A 538 11.78 -9.72 -14.87
N VAL A 539 12.42 -10.71 -14.23
CA VAL A 539 11.75 -11.57 -13.22
C VAL A 539 11.42 -10.77 -11.97
N THR A 540 12.33 -9.88 -11.54
CA THR A 540 12.08 -8.99 -10.41
C THR A 540 10.96 -7.99 -10.73
N ALA A 541 10.99 -7.38 -11.92
CA ALA A 541 9.92 -6.48 -12.37
C ALA A 541 8.56 -7.19 -12.39
N ALA A 542 8.51 -8.44 -12.85
CA ALA A 542 7.29 -9.25 -12.84
C ALA A 542 6.78 -9.54 -11.42
N GLY A 543 7.69 -9.81 -10.47
CA GLY A 543 7.34 -10.00 -9.06
C GLY A 543 6.79 -8.72 -8.40
N VAL A 544 7.44 -7.58 -8.62
CA VAL A 544 6.94 -6.27 -8.17
C VAL A 544 5.56 -5.97 -8.77
N PHE A 545 5.40 -6.25 -10.07
CA PHE A 545 4.11 -6.10 -10.74
C PHE A 545 3.02 -6.99 -10.12
N ALA A 546 3.34 -8.24 -9.77
CA ALA A 546 2.41 -9.15 -9.10
C ALA A 546 1.99 -8.61 -7.72
N ASP A 547 2.92 -8.05 -6.93
CA ASP A 547 2.61 -7.40 -5.66
C ASP A 547 1.68 -6.19 -5.85
N ILE A 548 1.93 -5.34 -6.86
CA ILE A 548 1.03 -4.22 -7.19
C ILE A 548 -0.38 -4.73 -7.50
N ILE A 549 -0.51 -5.76 -8.32
CA ILE A 549 -1.81 -6.35 -8.69
C ILE A 549 -2.52 -6.93 -7.45
N SER A 550 -1.78 -7.55 -6.53
CA SER A 550 -2.38 -8.14 -5.32
C SER A 550 -3.02 -7.09 -4.40
N ILE A 551 -2.50 -5.84 -4.38
CA ILE A 551 -3.13 -4.71 -3.65
C ILE A 551 -4.54 -4.43 -4.19
N ALA A 552 -4.78 -4.65 -5.46
CA ALA A 552 -6.10 -4.48 -6.05
C ALA A 552 -7.11 -5.59 -5.67
N ASN A 553 -6.70 -6.63 -4.93
CA ASN A 553 -7.50 -7.82 -4.64
C ASN A 553 -8.07 -8.49 -5.90
N ILE A 554 -7.26 -8.56 -6.95
CA ILE A 554 -7.57 -9.30 -8.17
C ILE A 554 -6.91 -10.66 -8.04
N ARG A 555 -7.55 -11.54 -7.32
CA ARG A 555 -7.23 -12.97 -7.26
C ARG A 555 -8.39 -13.79 -7.84
#